data_5fe40c41085a043088ca185366469361
#
_entry.id   5fe40c41085a043088ca185366469361
#
_cell.length_a   1.000
_cell.length_b   1.000
_cell.length_c   1.000
_cell.angle_alpha   90.00
_cell.angle_beta   90.00
_cell.angle_gamma   90.00
#
_symmetry.space_group_name_H-M   'P 1'
#
loop_
_entity.id
_entity.type
_entity.pdbx_description
1 polymer ?
#
loop_
_entity_poly.entity_id
_entity_poly.type
_entity_poly.pdbx_seq_one_letter_code
_entity_poly.pdbx_strand_id
1 'polypeptide(L)'
;IVIATDVESMRLDIDDVEMVINYDMANDTNVYTHRIGRTARAGKSGVALTLYNDYDEDKVEDLQDNKELVYVDEDSLIDEVYRLNPEYKTIYISGGKKLKLRPADILGCLIQGNNLDKDDIGKIKILPMCSYVAIKIDAYENKIKEQESLKIKGKFFRIFAR
;
A
#
# COMPACT_ATOMS: atom_id res chain seq x y z
N ILE A 1 2.19 -3.25 3.10
CA ILE A 1 2.79 -2.50 4.23
C ILE A 1 3.65 -1.39 3.64
N VAL A 2 3.53 -0.18 4.19
CA VAL A 2 4.38 0.97 3.88
C VAL A 2 5.07 1.39 5.17
N ILE A 3 6.39 1.58 5.12
CA ILE A 3 7.18 2.12 6.22
C ILE A 3 7.64 3.51 5.77
N ALA A 4 7.38 4.52 6.58
CA ALA A 4 7.70 5.90 6.24
C ALA A 4 8.07 6.71 7.48
N THR A 5 8.88 7.74 7.29
CA THR A 5 9.13 8.78 8.29
C THR A 5 8.05 9.87 8.19
N ASP A 6 7.98 10.78 9.17
CA ASP A 6 7.01 11.89 9.17
C ASP A 6 7.09 12.75 7.90
N VAL A 7 8.30 13.06 7.46
CA VAL A 7 8.52 13.88 6.25
C VAL A 7 8.02 13.16 4.98
N GLU A 8 8.20 11.85 4.93
CA GLU A 8 7.74 11.04 3.81
C GLU A 8 6.23 10.83 3.86
N SER A 9 5.67 10.61 5.05
CA SER A 9 4.23 10.42 5.23
C SER A 9 3.40 11.63 4.77
N MET A 10 3.92 12.86 4.94
CA MET A 10 3.28 14.08 4.46
C MET A 10 3.25 14.18 2.92
N ARG A 11 4.18 13.53 2.22
CA ARG A 11 4.28 13.52 0.75
C ARG A 11 3.62 12.32 0.09
N LEU A 12 3.30 11.31 0.88
CA LEU A 12 2.61 10.13 0.37
C LEU A 12 1.13 10.44 0.18
N ASP A 13 0.68 10.32 -1.07
CA ASP A 13 -0.73 10.34 -1.44
C ASP A 13 -1.34 8.94 -1.15
N ILE A 14 -1.28 8.53 0.12
CA ILE A 14 -1.84 7.29 0.62
C ILE A 14 -2.86 7.66 1.69
N ASP A 15 -4.10 7.49 1.33
CA ASP A 15 -5.23 7.64 2.23
C ASP A 15 -5.98 6.32 2.33
N ASP A 16 -6.85 6.22 3.33
CA ASP A 16 -7.76 5.10 3.49
C ASP A 16 -7.05 3.78 3.81
N VAL A 17 -5.99 3.86 4.65
CA VAL A 17 -5.35 2.67 5.19
C VAL A 17 -6.18 2.08 6.34
N GLU A 18 -6.22 0.78 6.46
CA GLU A 18 -6.97 0.08 7.50
C GLU A 18 -6.36 0.28 8.88
N MET A 19 -5.03 0.36 8.95
CA MET A 19 -4.29 0.49 10.20
C MET A 19 -3.07 1.40 10.04
N VAL A 20 -2.83 2.25 11.04
CA VAL A 20 -1.59 3.01 11.21
C VAL A 20 -0.86 2.48 12.43
N ILE A 21 0.41 2.14 12.29
CA ILE A 21 1.27 1.74 13.40
C ILE A 21 2.32 2.84 13.60
N ASN A 22 2.27 3.51 14.76
CA ASN A 22 3.32 4.41 15.20
C ASN A 22 4.36 3.58 15.95
N TYR A 23 5.47 3.27 15.28
CA TYR A 23 6.57 2.53 15.88
C TYR A 23 7.30 3.38 16.92
N ASP A 24 7.55 4.65 16.59
CA ASP A 24 8.04 5.65 17.53
C ASP A 24 6.92 6.61 17.90
N MET A 25 6.84 6.99 19.18
CA MET A 25 5.90 7.99 19.68
C MET A 25 6.11 9.32 18.94
N ALA A 26 5.03 9.97 18.57
CA ALA A 26 5.10 11.29 17.93
C ALA A 26 5.61 12.35 18.92
N ASN A 27 6.38 13.31 18.42
CA ASN A 27 6.94 14.38 19.27
C ASN A 27 5.89 15.40 19.74
N ASP A 28 4.77 15.51 19.00
CA ASP A 28 3.65 16.37 19.36
C ASP A 28 2.31 15.83 18.84
N THR A 29 1.22 16.34 19.40
CA THR A 29 -0.15 15.91 19.08
C THR A 29 -0.55 16.19 17.63
N ASN A 30 0.01 17.21 16.98
CA ASN A 30 -0.31 17.52 15.58
C ASN A 30 0.30 16.46 14.67
N VAL A 31 1.57 16.10 14.89
CA VAL A 31 2.24 15.03 14.16
C VAL A 31 1.49 13.72 14.34
N TYR A 32 1.12 13.40 15.57
CA TYR A 32 0.29 12.22 15.86
C TYR A 32 -1.01 12.23 15.07
N THR A 33 -1.75 13.31 15.11
CA THR A 33 -3.03 13.47 14.41
C THR A 33 -2.87 13.33 12.89
N HIS A 34 -1.79 13.87 12.33
CA HIS A 34 -1.48 13.74 10.91
C HIS A 34 -1.16 12.28 10.51
N ARG A 35 -0.46 11.53 11.37
CA ARG A 35 -0.17 10.12 11.14
C ARG A 35 -1.46 9.29 11.16
N ILE A 36 -2.25 9.37 12.23
CA ILE A 36 -3.49 8.59 12.36
C ILE A 36 -4.56 9.03 11.36
N GLY A 37 -4.52 10.29 10.91
CA GLY A 37 -5.42 10.82 9.88
C GLY A 37 -5.24 10.17 8.49
N ARG A 38 -4.40 9.15 8.34
CA ARG A 38 -4.32 8.30 7.14
C ARG A 38 -5.34 7.17 7.17
N THR A 39 -5.89 6.84 8.33
CA THR A 39 -6.96 5.85 8.51
C THR A 39 -8.27 6.53 8.92
N ALA A 40 -9.37 5.77 8.96
CA ALA A 40 -10.69 6.20 9.42
C ALA A 40 -11.25 7.45 8.71
N ARG A 41 -11.02 7.59 7.41
CA ARG A 41 -11.53 8.72 6.61
C ARG A 41 -12.92 8.47 6.03
N ALA A 42 -13.62 9.58 5.72
CA ALA A 42 -14.93 9.56 5.05
C ALA A 42 -15.98 8.70 5.76
N GLY A 43 -15.98 8.70 7.11
CA GLY A 43 -16.96 7.95 7.91
C GLY A 43 -16.64 6.45 8.06
N LYS A 44 -15.47 6.01 7.61
CA LYS A 44 -14.99 4.63 7.85
C LYS A 44 -14.35 4.52 9.23
N SER A 45 -14.27 3.30 9.74
CA SER A 45 -13.49 2.96 10.93
C SER A 45 -12.06 2.60 10.55
N GLY A 46 -11.13 2.77 11.48
CA GLY A 46 -9.74 2.39 11.32
C GLY A 46 -9.07 2.21 12.67
N VAL A 47 -7.89 1.61 12.66
CA VAL A 47 -7.12 1.33 13.88
C VAL A 47 -5.83 2.13 13.85
N ALA A 48 -5.50 2.79 14.95
CA ALA A 48 -4.19 3.37 15.20
C ALA A 48 -3.57 2.65 16.40
N LEU A 49 -2.44 2.00 16.18
CA LEU A 49 -1.63 1.35 17.21
C LEU A 49 -0.39 2.20 17.45
N THR A 50 -0.06 2.46 18.70
CA THR A 50 1.14 3.21 19.07
C THR A 50 1.96 2.41 20.06
N LEU A 51 3.23 2.18 19.73
CA LEU A 51 4.19 1.64 20.67
C LEU A 51 4.76 2.79 21.49
N TYR A 52 4.87 2.61 22.79
CA TYR A 52 5.44 3.59 23.70
C TYR A 52 6.21 2.88 24.81
N ASN A 53 7.08 3.61 25.49
CA ASN A 53 7.84 3.14 26.64
C ASN A 53 7.68 4.13 27.80
N ASP A 54 8.25 3.82 28.94
CA ASP A 54 8.12 4.63 30.17
C ASP A 54 8.53 6.10 30.00
N TYR A 55 9.43 6.41 29.06
CA TYR A 55 9.85 7.79 28.76
C TYR A 55 8.82 8.58 27.95
N ASP A 56 7.82 7.92 27.40
CA ASP A 56 6.78 8.53 26.58
C ASP A 56 5.46 8.75 27.34
N GLU A 57 5.39 8.42 28.64
CA GLU A 57 4.16 8.48 29.44
C GLU A 57 3.51 9.87 29.39
N ASP A 58 4.27 10.95 29.57
CA ASP A 58 3.76 12.33 29.49
C ASP A 58 3.05 12.60 28.15
N LYS A 59 3.62 12.09 27.04
CA LYS A 59 3.02 12.25 25.71
C LYS A 59 1.74 11.42 25.54
N VAL A 60 1.69 10.26 26.19
CA VAL A 60 0.49 9.41 26.18
C VAL A 60 -0.64 10.09 26.95
N GLU A 61 -0.33 10.73 28.10
CA GLU A 61 -1.29 11.51 28.86
C GLU A 61 -1.87 12.67 28.04
N ASP A 62 -1.04 13.40 27.28
CA ASP A 62 -1.47 14.47 26.40
C ASP A 62 -2.45 13.98 25.30
N LEU A 63 -2.37 12.70 24.90
CA LEU A 63 -3.28 12.12 23.93
C LEU A 63 -4.62 11.68 24.54
N GLN A 64 -4.65 11.40 25.85
CA GLN A 64 -5.87 10.94 26.55
C GLN A 64 -6.94 12.02 26.66
N ASP A 65 -6.56 13.29 26.74
CA ASP A 65 -7.49 14.41 27.00
C ASP A 65 -8.65 14.49 25.99
N ASN A 66 -8.56 13.81 24.83
CA ASN A 66 -9.59 13.88 23.78
C ASN A 66 -9.93 12.52 23.11
N LYS A 67 -9.42 11.39 23.61
CA LYS A 67 -9.61 10.07 22.95
C LYS A 67 -9.68 8.95 23.97
N GLU A 68 -10.56 8.01 23.72
CA GLU A 68 -10.58 6.74 24.44
C GLU A 68 -9.41 5.87 23.97
N LEU A 69 -8.42 5.67 24.82
CA LEU A 69 -7.27 4.80 24.55
C LEU A 69 -7.52 3.41 25.14
N VAL A 70 -7.21 2.39 24.36
CA VAL A 70 -7.22 1.00 24.81
C VAL A 70 -5.77 0.54 24.96
N TYR A 71 -5.41 0.19 26.19
CA TYR A 71 -4.07 -0.33 26.50
C TYR A 71 -4.03 -1.84 26.24
N VAL A 72 -2.97 -2.26 25.58
CA VAL A 72 -2.69 -3.68 25.31
C VAL A 72 -1.38 -4.03 26.00
N ASP A 73 -1.44 -4.98 26.94
CA ASP A 73 -0.26 -5.51 27.61
C ASP A 73 0.48 -6.46 26.68
N GLU A 74 1.82 -6.33 26.62
CA GLU A 74 2.65 -7.21 25.79
C GLU A 74 2.51 -8.69 26.15
N ASP A 75 2.33 -9.00 27.43
CA ASP A 75 2.13 -10.37 27.93
C ASP A 75 0.81 -10.99 27.47
N SER A 76 -0.13 -10.15 27.01
CA SER A 76 -1.42 -10.61 26.44
C SER A 76 -1.34 -10.97 24.96
N LEU A 77 -0.23 -10.63 24.30
CA LEU A 77 -0.03 -10.91 22.88
C LEU A 77 0.31 -12.38 22.66
N ILE A 78 -0.32 -12.99 21.67
CA ILE A 78 -0.04 -14.37 21.29
C ILE A 78 1.14 -14.35 20.34
N ASP A 79 2.21 -15.08 20.69
CA ASP A 79 3.39 -15.25 19.82
C ASP A 79 3.09 -16.28 18.71
N GLU A 80 2.35 -15.85 17.72
CA GLU A 80 2.08 -16.63 16.50
C GLU A 80 2.88 -16.07 15.32
N VAL A 81 3.43 -16.98 14.51
CA VAL A 81 4.11 -16.60 13.28
C VAL A 81 3.08 -16.25 12.20
N TYR A 82 2.75 -14.97 12.09
CA TYR A 82 1.88 -14.49 11.03
C TYR A 82 2.67 -14.26 9.74
N ARG A 83 2.18 -14.82 8.63
CA ARG A 83 2.67 -14.51 7.30
C ARG A 83 1.64 -13.63 6.59
N LEU A 84 2.02 -12.39 6.30
CA LEU A 84 1.24 -11.52 5.44
C LEU A 84 1.43 -11.98 3.99
N ASN A 85 0.42 -12.63 3.44
CA ASN A 85 0.39 -12.98 2.04
C ASN A 85 -0.33 -11.84 1.28
N PRO A 86 0.36 -11.09 0.42
CA PRO A 86 -0.29 -10.07 -0.38
C PRO A 86 -1.29 -10.74 -1.35
N GLU A 87 -2.42 -10.09 -1.58
CA GLU A 87 -3.40 -10.57 -2.57
C GLU A 87 -2.90 -10.31 -4.00
N TYR A 88 -2.12 -9.24 -4.18
CA TYR A 88 -1.65 -8.79 -5.49
C TYR A 88 -0.13 -8.76 -5.59
N LYS A 89 0.37 -9.08 -6.76
CA LYS A 89 1.75 -8.86 -7.18
C LYS A 89 1.82 -7.61 -8.03
N THR A 90 2.77 -6.70 -7.75
CA THR A 90 2.98 -5.50 -8.56
C THR A 90 3.92 -5.80 -9.72
N ILE A 91 3.48 -5.49 -10.94
CA ILE A 91 4.26 -5.62 -12.16
C ILE A 91 4.69 -4.23 -12.62
N TYR A 92 6.00 -4.06 -12.81
CA TYR A 92 6.58 -2.91 -13.49
C TYR A 92 6.52 -3.13 -15.00
N ILE A 93 6.18 -2.09 -15.76
CA ILE A 93 6.18 -2.05 -17.22
C ILE A 93 7.10 -0.92 -17.66
N SER A 94 8.08 -1.21 -18.55
CA SER A 94 9.07 -0.24 -19.04
C SER A 94 8.51 0.79 -20.03
N GLY A 95 7.26 1.22 -19.85
CA GLY A 95 6.58 2.20 -20.67
C GLY A 95 5.60 3.04 -19.87
N GLY A 96 5.50 4.32 -20.21
CA GLY A 96 4.67 5.28 -19.51
C GLY A 96 4.01 6.32 -20.42
N LYS A 97 3.63 7.47 -19.83
CA LYS A 97 2.94 8.58 -20.53
C LYS A 97 3.71 9.07 -21.75
N LYS A 98 5.07 9.13 -21.70
CA LYS A 98 5.91 9.56 -22.84
C LYS A 98 5.78 8.65 -24.06
N LEU A 99 5.45 7.37 -23.84
CA LEU A 99 5.17 6.40 -24.92
C LEU A 99 3.66 6.28 -25.20
N LYS A 100 2.87 7.25 -24.71
CA LYS A 100 1.42 7.35 -24.92
C LYS A 100 0.64 6.12 -24.40
N LEU A 101 1.15 5.45 -23.36
CA LEU A 101 0.40 4.40 -22.67
C LEU A 101 -0.70 5.00 -21.81
N ARG A 102 -1.86 4.35 -21.82
CA ARG A 102 -3.04 4.66 -21.01
C ARG A 102 -3.44 3.41 -20.19
N PRO A 103 -4.17 3.57 -19.07
CA PRO A 103 -4.64 2.41 -18.30
C PRO A 103 -5.43 1.40 -19.15
N ALA A 104 -6.28 1.88 -20.06
CA ALA A 104 -7.07 1.02 -20.95
C ALA A 104 -6.20 0.17 -21.89
N ASP A 105 -5.03 0.68 -22.32
CA ASP A 105 -4.12 -0.07 -23.20
C ASP A 105 -3.47 -1.25 -22.47
N ILE A 106 -3.09 -1.02 -21.19
CA ILE A 106 -2.54 -2.07 -20.32
C ILE A 106 -3.63 -3.09 -19.99
N LEU A 107 -4.80 -2.62 -19.60
CA LEU A 107 -5.94 -3.47 -19.27
C LEU A 107 -6.33 -4.36 -20.47
N GLY A 108 -6.46 -3.78 -21.67
CA GLY A 108 -6.77 -4.51 -22.88
C GLY A 108 -5.72 -5.57 -23.23
N CYS A 109 -4.43 -5.25 -23.06
CA CYS A 109 -3.35 -6.20 -23.26
C CYS A 109 -3.41 -7.38 -22.28
N LEU A 110 -3.69 -7.13 -21.02
CA LEU A 110 -3.78 -8.18 -20.01
C LEU A 110 -5.00 -9.09 -20.22
N ILE A 111 -6.15 -8.52 -20.55
CA ILE A 111 -7.38 -9.30 -20.77
C ILE A 111 -7.32 -10.06 -22.10
N GLN A 112 -7.08 -9.36 -23.22
CA GLN A 112 -7.16 -9.96 -24.55
C GLN A 112 -5.90 -10.70 -24.96
N GLY A 113 -4.72 -10.17 -24.56
CA GLY A 113 -3.43 -10.75 -24.95
C GLY A 113 -2.92 -11.83 -24.01
N ASN A 114 -3.32 -11.78 -22.75
CA ASN A 114 -2.81 -12.67 -21.69
C ASN A 114 -3.93 -13.44 -20.96
N ASN A 115 -5.14 -13.31 -21.42
CA ASN A 115 -6.32 -14.04 -20.93
C ASN A 115 -6.56 -13.92 -19.41
N LEU A 116 -6.31 -12.71 -18.85
CA LEU A 116 -6.66 -12.40 -17.47
C LEU A 116 -8.13 -11.97 -17.39
N ASP A 117 -8.78 -12.29 -16.30
CA ASP A 117 -10.08 -11.72 -15.97
C ASP A 117 -9.93 -10.30 -15.47
N LYS A 118 -10.97 -9.47 -15.66
CA LYS A 118 -10.95 -8.07 -15.19
C LYS A 118 -10.73 -7.98 -13.68
N ASP A 119 -11.29 -8.93 -12.93
CA ASP A 119 -11.20 -9.00 -11.47
C ASP A 119 -9.83 -9.47 -10.96
N ASP A 120 -8.97 -9.97 -11.85
CA ASP A 120 -7.57 -10.28 -11.55
C ASP A 120 -6.67 -9.06 -11.59
N ILE A 121 -7.17 -7.93 -12.12
CA ILE A 121 -6.38 -6.74 -12.38
C ILE A 121 -6.81 -5.63 -11.42
N GLY A 122 -5.91 -5.27 -10.52
CA GLY A 122 -6.11 -4.19 -9.56
C GLY A 122 -5.66 -2.82 -10.11
N LYS A 123 -5.13 -1.98 -9.24
CA LYS A 123 -4.74 -0.60 -9.56
C LYS A 123 -3.68 -0.53 -10.66
N ILE A 124 -3.91 0.33 -11.66
CA ILE A 124 -2.95 0.67 -12.72
C ILE A 124 -2.48 2.11 -12.50
N LYS A 125 -1.16 2.32 -12.34
CA LYS A 125 -0.54 3.64 -12.21
C LYS A 125 0.42 3.87 -13.35
N ILE A 126 0.24 4.97 -14.09
CA ILE A 126 1.10 5.35 -15.22
C ILE A 126 1.92 6.59 -14.86
N LEU A 127 3.22 6.42 -14.87
CA LEU A 127 4.21 7.47 -14.66
C LEU A 127 4.76 7.97 -16.03
N PRO A 128 5.58 9.03 -16.06
CA PRO A 128 6.12 9.53 -17.31
C PRO A 128 6.88 8.49 -18.13
N MET A 129 7.72 7.66 -17.49
CA MET A 129 8.63 6.70 -18.13
C MET A 129 8.23 5.24 -17.97
N CYS A 130 7.44 4.92 -16.96
CA CYS A 130 7.06 3.54 -16.63
C CYS A 130 5.60 3.46 -16.17
N SER A 131 5.11 2.24 -16.00
CA SER A 131 3.80 1.99 -15.42
C SER A 131 3.87 0.85 -14.42
N TYR A 132 2.91 0.79 -13.53
CA TYR A 132 2.73 -0.28 -12.57
C TYR A 132 1.31 -0.80 -12.66
N VAL A 133 1.15 -2.10 -12.53
CA VAL A 133 -0.15 -2.76 -12.45
C VAL A 133 -0.12 -3.81 -11.34
N ALA A 134 -1.16 -3.84 -10.53
CA ALA A 134 -1.38 -4.88 -9.54
C ALA A 134 -2.13 -6.04 -10.22
N ILE A 135 -1.64 -7.26 -10.07
CA ILE A 135 -2.26 -8.48 -10.61
C ILE A 135 -2.40 -9.47 -9.45
N LYS A 136 -3.56 -10.11 -9.31
CA LYS A 136 -3.75 -11.16 -8.31
C LYS A 136 -2.65 -12.21 -8.43
N ILE A 137 -2.14 -12.70 -7.30
CA ILE A 137 -1.01 -13.62 -7.28
C ILE A 137 -1.26 -14.86 -8.13
N ASP A 138 -2.43 -15.47 -8.02
CA ASP A 138 -2.77 -16.67 -8.78
C ASP A 138 -2.74 -16.41 -10.30
N ALA A 139 -3.29 -15.28 -10.75
CA ALA A 139 -3.27 -14.89 -12.15
C ALA A 139 -1.85 -14.57 -12.64
N TYR A 140 -1.04 -13.92 -11.78
CA TYR A 140 0.37 -13.67 -12.07
C TYR A 140 1.17 -14.97 -12.24
N GLU A 141 1.10 -15.87 -11.26
CA GLU A 141 1.85 -17.14 -11.27
C GLU A 141 1.49 -18.02 -12.48
N ASN A 142 0.21 -18.05 -12.87
CA ASN A 142 -0.27 -18.92 -13.94
C ASN A 142 -0.15 -18.30 -15.36
N LYS A 143 -0.15 -16.96 -15.50
CA LYS A 143 -0.31 -16.33 -16.82
C LYS A 143 0.78 -15.32 -17.18
N ILE A 144 1.47 -14.75 -16.20
CA ILE A 144 2.41 -13.62 -16.42
C ILE A 144 3.85 -13.93 -16.03
N LYS A 145 4.07 -14.77 -15.03
CA LYS A 145 5.37 -15.04 -14.42
C LYS A 145 6.48 -15.36 -15.41
N GLU A 146 6.17 -16.18 -16.44
CA GLU A 146 7.14 -16.62 -17.45
C GLU A 146 7.34 -15.58 -18.57
N GLN A 147 6.62 -14.46 -18.53
CA GLN A 147 6.73 -13.44 -19.56
C GLN A 147 7.80 -12.40 -19.21
N GLU A 148 8.68 -12.11 -20.15
CA GLU A 148 9.68 -11.04 -20.03
C GLU A 148 9.16 -9.69 -20.53
N SER A 149 8.12 -9.70 -21.37
CA SER A 149 7.55 -8.50 -21.96
C SER A 149 6.07 -8.63 -22.29
N LEU A 150 5.37 -7.50 -22.33
CA LEU A 150 3.99 -7.38 -22.78
C LEU A 150 3.94 -6.64 -24.12
N LYS A 151 3.14 -7.13 -25.08
CA LYS A 151 2.88 -6.45 -26.35
C LYS A 151 1.68 -5.52 -26.22
N ILE A 152 1.94 -4.22 -26.02
CA ILE A 152 0.90 -3.20 -25.84
C ILE A 152 0.91 -2.28 -27.06
N LYS A 153 -0.21 -2.14 -27.76
CA LYS A 153 -0.33 -1.32 -28.99
C LYS A 153 0.72 -1.66 -30.04
N GLY A 154 1.02 -2.93 -30.21
CA GLY A 154 2.00 -3.39 -31.20
C GLY A 154 3.46 -3.23 -30.81
N LYS A 155 3.78 -2.67 -29.64
CA LYS A 155 5.14 -2.52 -29.09
C LYS A 155 5.36 -3.43 -27.91
N PHE A 156 6.58 -3.93 -27.78
CA PHE A 156 7.00 -4.75 -26.63
C PHE A 156 7.56 -3.88 -25.51
N PHE A 157 7.09 -4.13 -24.30
CA PHE A 157 7.54 -3.47 -23.08
C PHE A 157 8.03 -4.52 -22.09
N ARG A 158 9.26 -4.40 -21.63
CA ARG A 158 9.79 -5.30 -20.61
C ARG A 158 8.97 -5.17 -19.32
N ILE A 159 8.78 -6.30 -18.65
CA ILE A 159 8.09 -6.36 -17.36
C ILE A 159 8.97 -6.99 -16.30
N PHE A 160 8.76 -6.58 -15.04
CA PHE A 160 9.43 -7.13 -13.86
C PHE A 160 8.42 -7.19 -12.72
N ALA A 161 8.41 -8.30 -12.00
CA ALA A 161 7.70 -8.41 -10.74
C ALA A 161 8.47 -7.67 -9.63
N ARG A 162 7.75 -6.98 -8.75
CA ARG A 162 8.29 -6.34 -7.54
C ARG A 162 7.61 -6.88 -6.31
#